data_439f89788d3fb83c2b02ee084b86d480
#
_entry.id   439f89788d3fb83c2b02ee084b86d480
#
_cell.length_a   1.000
_cell.length_b   1.000
_cell.length_c   1.000
_cell.angle_alpha   90.00
_cell.angle_beta   90.00
_cell.angle_gamma   90.00
#
_symmetry.space_group_name_H-M   'P 1'
#
loop_
_entity.id
_entity.type
_entity.pdbx_description
1 polymer ?
#
loop_
_entity_poly.entity_id
_entity_poly.type
_entity_poly.pdbx_seq_one_letter_code
_entity_poly.pdbx_strand_id
1 'polypeptide(L)'
;MNLLKLIRQAENQGCNIIFLKDYKEQGRYLEYNSQHFIFINDNLSDLMKINVILHELAHFKNQDTKNSLSNTDSFIHHIENNAEKERIINLMTLTNTNYPIDETFNYLNYMKTTNIPEKYENLVKELAKTLYKSNKDKHRI
;
A
#
# COMPACT_ATOMS: atom_id res chain seq x y z
N MET A 1 2.29 0.23 13.44
CA MET A 1 1.24 0.57 12.46
C MET A 1 -0.06 -0.04 12.90
N ASN A 2 -1.14 0.69 12.78
CA ASN A 2 -2.44 0.28 13.30
C ASN A 2 -3.44 0.20 12.14
N LEU A 3 -4.02 -0.99 11.94
CA LEU A 3 -5.03 -1.21 10.90
C LEU A 3 -6.23 -0.28 11.08
N LEU A 4 -6.70 -0.11 12.30
CA LEU A 4 -7.85 0.74 12.59
C LEU A 4 -7.58 2.21 12.22
N LYS A 5 -6.38 2.70 12.48
CA LYS A 5 -5.99 4.06 12.10
C LYS A 5 -6.00 4.24 10.58
N LEU A 6 -5.50 3.25 9.85
CA LEU A 6 -5.49 3.29 8.37
C LEU A 6 -6.92 3.27 7.83
N ILE A 7 -7.80 2.46 8.40
CA ILE A 7 -9.21 2.42 8.01
C ILE A 7 -9.85 3.79 8.20
N ARG A 8 -9.61 4.42 9.34
CA ARG A 8 -10.15 5.77 9.62
C ARG A 8 -9.62 6.80 8.64
N GLN A 9 -8.35 6.73 8.31
CA GLN A 9 -7.76 7.65 7.32
C GLN A 9 -8.41 7.48 5.95
N ALA A 10 -8.65 6.25 5.51
CA ALA A 10 -9.30 5.97 4.23
C ALA A 10 -10.73 6.50 4.23
N GLU A 11 -11.47 6.26 5.31
CA GLU A 11 -12.84 6.73 5.43
C GLU A 11 -12.94 8.25 5.46
N ASN A 12 -11.99 8.91 6.12
CA ASN A 12 -11.93 10.38 6.12
C ASN A 12 -11.67 10.95 4.73
N GLN A 13 -11.01 10.18 3.86
CA GLN A 13 -10.78 10.58 2.47
C GLN A 13 -11.96 10.26 1.54
N GLY A 14 -13.00 9.63 2.06
CA GLY A 14 -14.20 9.30 1.30
C GLY A 14 -14.24 7.89 0.76
N CYS A 15 -13.34 7.02 1.22
CA CYS A 15 -13.29 5.63 0.77
C CYS A 15 -13.74 4.69 1.88
N ASN A 16 -14.84 3.96 1.65
CA ASN A 16 -15.40 3.03 2.62
C ASN A 16 -14.68 1.69 2.56
N ILE A 17 -14.27 1.18 3.72
CA ILE A 17 -13.59 -0.11 3.82
C ILE A 17 -14.59 -1.16 4.27
N ILE A 18 -14.73 -2.24 3.49
CA ILE A 18 -15.66 -3.33 3.77
C ILE A 18 -14.91 -4.66 3.79
N PHE A 19 -15.00 -5.36 4.91
CA PHE A 19 -14.39 -6.68 5.06
C PHE A 19 -15.39 -7.77 4.71
N LEU A 20 -14.98 -8.70 3.85
CA LEU A 20 -15.81 -9.82 3.41
C LEU A 20 -15.09 -11.13 3.69
N LYS A 21 -15.77 -12.04 4.40
CA LYS A 21 -15.22 -13.37 4.64
C LYS A 21 -15.22 -14.16 3.34
N ASP A 22 -14.15 -14.93 3.13
CA ASP A 22 -14.02 -15.82 1.97
C ASP A 22 -14.17 -15.10 0.63
N TYR A 23 -13.75 -13.83 0.58
CA TYR A 23 -13.75 -13.07 -0.65
C TYR A 23 -12.75 -13.68 -1.64
N LYS A 24 -13.09 -13.72 -2.93
CA LYS A 24 -12.26 -14.34 -3.98
C LYS A 24 -10.92 -13.67 -4.14
N GLU A 25 -10.87 -12.35 -3.98
CA GLU A 25 -9.67 -11.55 -4.15
C GLU A 25 -9.15 -11.15 -2.77
N GLN A 26 -7.90 -10.72 -2.71
CA GLN A 26 -7.38 -10.13 -1.47
C GLN A 26 -8.06 -8.81 -1.17
N GLY A 27 -8.30 -8.00 -2.22
CA GLY A 27 -9.01 -6.75 -2.11
C GLY A 27 -9.33 -6.17 -3.47
N ARG A 28 -10.22 -5.17 -3.47
CA ARG A 28 -10.63 -4.52 -4.71
C ARG A 28 -11.21 -3.13 -4.43
N TYR A 29 -10.73 -2.12 -5.18
CA TYR A 29 -11.34 -0.81 -5.18
C TYR A 29 -12.50 -0.79 -6.19
N LEU A 30 -13.63 -0.20 -5.79
CA LEU A 30 -14.81 -0.09 -6.62
C LEU A 30 -15.51 1.25 -6.38
N GLU A 31 -15.95 1.89 -7.46
CA GLU A 31 -16.83 3.05 -7.39
C GLU A 31 -18.24 2.65 -7.83
N TYR A 32 -19.24 3.03 -7.04
CA TYR A 32 -20.65 2.76 -7.37
C TYR A 32 -21.51 3.90 -6.84
N ASN A 33 -22.34 4.47 -7.71
CA ASN A 33 -23.22 5.61 -7.37
C ASN A 33 -22.44 6.78 -6.74
N SER A 34 -21.29 7.10 -7.29
CA SER A 34 -20.39 8.15 -6.80
C SER A 34 -19.85 7.91 -5.40
N GLN A 35 -20.01 6.70 -4.88
CA GLN A 35 -19.39 6.28 -3.63
C GLN A 35 -18.20 5.36 -3.91
N HIS A 36 -17.22 5.38 -3.02
CA HIS A 36 -15.98 4.66 -3.19
C HIS A 36 -15.85 3.59 -2.11
N PHE A 37 -15.47 2.39 -2.53
CA PHE A 37 -15.37 1.24 -1.65
C PHE A 37 -14.06 0.51 -1.89
N ILE A 38 -13.48 -0.02 -0.81
CA ILE A 38 -12.42 -1.03 -0.89
C ILE A 38 -12.94 -2.28 -0.17
N PHE A 39 -13.08 -3.36 -0.93
CA PHE A 39 -13.45 -4.65 -0.36
C PHE A 39 -12.18 -5.40 0.00
N ILE A 40 -12.14 -5.99 1.19
CA ILE A 40 -10.97 -6.69 1.72
C ILE A 40 -11.38 -8.08 2.17
N ASN A 41 -10.58 -9.07 1.83
CA ASN A 41 -10.74 -10.42 2.36
C ASN A 41 -10.45 -10.41 3.86
N ASP A 42 -11.46 -10.67 4.67
CA ASP A 42 -11.34 -10.62 6.13
C ASP A 42 -10.49 -11.77 6.70
N ASN A 43 -10.22 -12.79 5.91
CA ASN A 43 -9.38 -13.92 6.33
C ASN A 43 -7.90 -13.61 6.33
N LEU A 44 -7.50 -12.47 5.76
CA LEU A 44 -6.09 -12.06 5.72
C LEU A 44 -5.61 -11.64 7.12
N SER A 45 -4.30 -11.75 7.35
CA SER A 45 -3.69 -11.19 8.56
C SER A 45 -3.79 -9.65 8.55
N ASP A 46 -3.63 -9.03 9.71
CA ASP A 46 -3.67 -7.56 9.79
C ASP A 46 -2.62 -6.91 8.91
N LEU A 47 -1.41 -7.46 8.86
CA LEU A 47 -0.37 -6.94 7.99
C LEU A 47 -0.77 -7.00 6.51
N MET A 48 -1.36 -8.11 6.08
CA MET A 48 -1.82 -8.25 4.70
C MET A 48 -3.00 -7.33 4.40
N LYS A 49 -3.90 -7.15 5.37
CA LYS A 49 -5.00 -6.18 5.23
C LYS A 49 -4.45 -4.77 5.01
N ILE A 50 -3.46 -4.36 5.78
CA ILE A 50 -2.82 -3.06 5.62
C ILE A 50 -2.22 -2.93 4.22
N ASN A 51 -1.47 -3.94 3.77
CA ASN A 51 -0.88 -3.95 2.43
C ASN A 51 -1.94 -3.78 1.34
N VAL A 52 -3.03 -4.53 1.44
CA VAL A 52 -4.10 -4.49 0.43
C VAL A 52 -4.81 -3.14 0.45
N ILE A 53 -5.10 -2.61 1.63
CA ILE A 53 -5.73 -1.29 1.74
C ILE A 53 -4.86 -0.22 1.09
N LEU A 54 -3.55 -0.22 1.35
CA LEU A 54 -2.66 0.77 0.76
C LEU A 54 -2.62 0.68 -0.76
N HIS A 55 -2.61 -0.55 -1.29
CA HIS A 55 -2.63 -0.78 -2.75
C HIS A 55 -3.94 -0.25 -3.37
N GLU A 56 -5.07 -0.64 -2.80
CA GLU A 56 -6.37 -0.24 -3.33
C GLU A 56 -6.65 1.25 -3.11
N LEU A 57 -6.14 1.81 -2.01
CA LEU A 57 -6.26 3.25 -1.75
C LEU A 57 -5.49 4.07 -2.78
N ALA A 58 -4.38 3.55 -3.31
CA ALA A 58 -3.66 4.19 -4.41
C ALA A 58 -4.52 4.24 -5.68
N HIS A 59 -5.26 3.18 -5.98
CA HIS A 59 -6.24 3.20 -7.09
C HIS A 59 -7.30 4.27 -6.88
N PHE A 60 -7.83 4.39 -5.66
CA PHE A 60 -8.81 5.42 -5.34
C PHE A 60 -8.23 6.82 -5.55
N LYS A 61 -7.04 7.08 -5.05
CA LYS A 61 -6.39 8.39 -5.19
C LYS A 61 -6.11 8.75 -6.65
N ASN A 62 -5.80 7.75 -7.47
CA ASN A 62 -5.49 7.93 -8.88
C ASN A 62 -6.74 7.90 -9.77
N GLN A 63 -7.90 7.60 -9.20
CA GLN A 63 -9.18 7.50 -9.93
C GLN A 63 -9.11 6.53 -11.11
N ASP A 64 -8.60 5.34 -10.86
CA ASP A 64 -8.22 4.38 -11.91
C ASP A 64 -9.39 3.54 -12.46
N THR A 65 -10.62 3.71 -11.99
CA THR A 65 -11.67 2.72 -12.24
C THR A 65 -12.52 2.93 -13.48
N LYS A 66 -12.55 4.12 -14.06
CA LYS A 66 -13.54 4.43 -15.11
C LYS A 66 -13.01 5.17 -16.31
N ASN A 67 -11.81 4.89 -16.69
CA ASN A 67 -11.24 5.47 -17.88
C ASN A 67 -11.35 4.45 -19.03
N SER A 68 -11.81 4.88 -20.20
CA SER A 68 -11.85 4.01 -21.36
C SER A 68 -10.47 3.46 -21.73
N LEU A 69 -9.42 4.18 -21.39
CA LEU A 69 -8.04 3.72 -21.61
C LEU A 69 -7.67 2.55 -20.70
N SER A 70 -8.37 2.34 -19.59
CA SER A 70 -8.10 1.23 -18.68
C SER A 70 -8.45 -0.13 -19.28
N ASN A 71 -9.05 -0.15 -20.47
CA ASN A 71 -9.35 -1.38 -21.20
C ASN A 71 -8.14 -1.92 -21.99
N THR A 72 -7.04 -1.18 -22.08
CA THR A 72 -5.83 -1.65 -22.75
C THR A 72 -4.91 -2.33 -21.74
N ASP A 73 -4.34 -3.48 -22.12
CA ASP A 73 -3.47 -4.26 -21.23
C ASP A 73 -2.28 -3.43 -20.73
N SER A 74 -1.62 -2.69 -21.62
CA SER A 74 -0.45 -1.90 -21.23
C SER A 74 -0.82 -0.80 -20.25
N PHE A 75 -1.98 -0.18 -20.40
CA PHE A 75 -2.45 0.86 -19.49
C PHE A 75 -2.79 0.27 -18.12
N ILE A 76 -3.45 -0.90 -18.09
CA ILE A 76 -3.75 -1.63 -16.86
C ILE A 76 -2.46 -1.98 -16.12
N HIS A 77 -1.46 -2.49 -16.82
CA HIS A 77 -0.15 -2.79 -16.21
C HIS A 77 0.51 -1.54 -15.62
N HIS A 78 0.42 -0.42 -16.32
CA HIS A 78 0.96 0.84 -15.85
C HIS A 78 0.28 1.31 -14.56
N ILE A 79 -1.06 1.25 -14.52
CA ILE A 79 -1.85 1.60 -13.33
C ILE A 79 -1.47 0.70 -12.15
N GLU A 80 -1.42 -0.61 -12.36
CA GLU A 80 -1.09 -1.56 -11.30
C GLU A 80 0.33 -1.34 -10.79
N ASN A 81 1.28 -1.06 -11.68
CA ASN A 81 2.65 -0.80 -11.30
C ASN A 81 2.77 0.48 -10.45
N ASN A 82 2.03 1.53 -10.80
CA ASN A 82 2.02 2.78 -10.03
C ASN A 82 1.38 2.59 -8.67
N ALA A 83 0.25 1.87 -8.60
CA ALA A 83 -0.42 1.58 -7.34
C ALA A 83 0.48 0.78 -6.40
N GLU A 84 1.23 -0.18 -6.94
CA GLU A 84 2.14 -0.99 -6.16
C GLU A 84 3.31 -0.15 -5.62
N LYS A 85 3.86 0.75 -6.44
CA LYS A 85 4.92 1.66 -5.99
C LYS A 85 4.42 2.57 -4.86
N GLU A 86 3.22 3.12 -4.99
CA GLU A 86 2.63 3.95 -3.95
C GLU A 86 2.40 3.17 -2.66
N ARG A 87 1.92 1.93 -2.77
CA ARG A 87 1.76 1.05 -1.62
C ARG A 87 3.09 0.87 -0.88
N ILE A 88 4.16 0.58 -1.63
CA ILE A 88 5.48 0.35 -1.06
C ILE A 88 5.99 1.61 -0.33
N ILE A 89 5.88 2.77 -0.98
CA ILE A 89 6.31 4.05 -0.39
C ILE A 89 5.53 4.32 0.89
N ASN A 90 4.20 4.18 0.85
CA ASN A 90 3.35 4.44 2.00
C ASN A 90 3.62 3.46 3.13
N LEU A 91 3.79 2.18 2.82
CA LEU A 91 4.08 1.15 3.81
C LEU A 91 5.40 1.42 4.51
N MET A 92 6.46 1.72 3.75
CA MET A 92 7.78 1.99 4.32
C MET A 92 7.77 3.27 5.16
N THR A 93 7.05 4.29 4.72
CA THR A 93 6.91 5.54 5.47
C THR A 93 6.22 5.28 6.82
N LEU A 94 5.15 4.50 6.82
CA LEU A 94 4.45 4.12 8.05
C LEU A 94 5.31 3.25 8.96
N THR A 95 6.03 2.29 8.39
CA THR A 95 6.98 1.47 9.15
C THR A 95 8.02 2.34 9.83
N ASN A 96 8.57 3.30 9.08
CA ASN A 96 9.60 4.20 9.59
C ASN A 96 9.08 5.08 10.74
N THR A 97 7.80 5.45 10.70
CA THR A 97 7.19 6.25 11.76
C THR A 97 7.18 5.49 13.10
N ASN A 98 6.88 4.19 13.07
CA ASN A 98 6.79 3.37 14.27
C ASN A 98 8.15 2.81 14.69
N TYR A 99 8.98 2.44 13.73
CA TYR A 99 10.28 1.81 13.92
C TYR A 99 11.28 2.47 12.99
N PRO A 100 11.93 3.57 13.40
CA PRO A 100 12.87 4.28 12.52
C PRO A 100 13.90 3.34 11.92
N ILE A 101 14.03 3.41 10.60
CA ILE A 101 14.97 2.57 9.85
C ILE A 101 16.40 2.96 10.21
N ASP A 102 17.17 1.99 10.67
CA ASP A 102 18.56 2.17 11.08
C ASP A 102 19.49 1.23 10.27
N GLU A 103 20.76 1.15 10.65
CA GLU A 103 21.75 0.34 9.93
C GLU A 103 21.48 -1.17 10.03
N THR A 104 20.60 -1.61 10.94
CA THR A 104 20.23 -3.02 11.08
C THR A 104 19.09 -3.43 10.17
N PHE A 105 18.47 -2.47 9.48
CA PHE A 105 17.32 -2.76 8.63
C PHE A 105 17.70 -3.69 7.47
N ASN A 106 17.02 -4.83 7.39
CA ASN A 106 17.22 -5.80 6.33
C ASN A 106 16.09 -5.69 5.30
N TYR A 107 16.38 -4.98 4.20
CA TYR A 107 15.34 -4.71 3.19
C TYR A 107 14.86 -5.97 2.48
N LEU A 108 15.73 -6.98 2.30
CA LEU A 108 15.33 -8.24 1.66
C LEU A 108 14.33 -9.01 2.53
N ASN A 109 14.59 -9.08 3.84
CA ASN A 109 13.67 -9.71 4.76
C ASN A 109 12.35 -8.93 4.85
N TYR A 110 12.43 -7.61 4.84
CA TYR A 110 11.26 -6.74 4.84
C TYR A 110 10.37 -7.00 3.62
N MET A 111 10.98 -7.10 2.43
CA MET A 111 10.24 -7.41 1.21
C MET A 111 9.54 -8.77 1.31
N LYS A 112 10.22 -9.74 1.88
CA LYS A 112 9.66 -11.10 2.03
C LYS A 112 8.46 -11.10 2.98
N THR A 113 8.60 -10.47 4.14
CA THR A 113 7.55 -10.46 5.16
C THR A 113 6.36 -9.60 4.77
N THR A 114 6.56 -8.57 3.96
CA THR A 114 5.49 -7.69 3.49
C THR A 114 4.97 -8.05 2.11
N ASN A 115 5.49 -9.12 1.52
CA ASN A 115 5.05 -9.62 0.22
C ASN A 115 5.24 -8.59 -0.91
N ILE A 116 6.40 -7.94 -0.92
CA ILE A 116 6.75 -7.01 -2.00
C ILE A 116 7.45 -7.80 -3.11
N PRO A 117 6.97 -7.71 -4.38
CA PRO A 117 7.60 -8.40 -5.49
C PRO A 117 9.06 -8.01 -5.70
N GLU A 118 9.87 -8.97 -6.11
CA GLU A 118 11.30 -8.81 -6.30
C GLU A 118 11.67 -7.70 -7.27
N LYS A 119 10.83 -7.44 -8.27
CA LYS A 119 11.07 -6.37 -9.24
C LYS A 119 11.15 -4.98 -8.62
N TYR A 120 10.69 -4.81 -7.39
CA TYR A 120 10.74 -3.53 -6.68
C TYR A 120 11.92 -3.44 -5.70
N GLU A 121 12.87 -4.37 -5.77
CA GLU A 121 14.02 -4.39 -4.85
C GLU A 121 14.78 -3.06 -4.83
N ASN A 122 15.06 -2.49 -6.02
CA ASN A 122 15.79 -1.23 -6.09
C ASN A 122 15.01 -0.08 -5.44
N LEU A 123 13.69 -0.05 -5.63
CA LEU A 123 12.85 0.96 -4.99
C LEU A 123 12.93 0.86 -3.47
N VAL A 124 12.77 -0.35 -2.93
CA VAL A 124 12.82 -0.59 -1.47
C VAL A 124 14.20 -0.19 -0.93
N LYS A 125 15.26 -0.61 -1.61
CA LYS A 125 16.63 -0.31 -1.21
C LYS A 125 16.88 1.20 -1.15
N GLU A 126 16.45 1.94 -2.18
CA GLU A 126 16.64 3.39 -2.23
C GLU A 126 15.81 4.12 -1.18
N LEU A 127 14.57 3.67 -0.95
CA LEU A 127 13.74 4.22 0.11
C LEU A 127 14.35 3.99 1.49
N ALA A 128 14.89 2.78 1.73
CA ALA A 128 15.55 2.48 3.00
C ALA A 128 16.75 3.39 3.24
N LYS A 129 17.57 3.61 2.21
CA LYS A 129 18.71 4.53 2.32
C LYS A 129 18.28 5.95 2.62
N THR A 130 17.25 6.43 1.92
CA THR A 130 16.76 7.79 2.10
C THR A 130 16.21 7.99 3.52
N LEU A 131 15.41 7.04 4.00
CA LEU A 131 14.84 7.11 5.34
C LEU A 131 15.90 6.98 6.41
N TYR A 132 16.88 6.10 6.22
CA TYR A 132 18.01 5.96 7.14
C TYR A 132 18.77 7.28 7.28
N LYS A 133 19.12 7.89 6.16
CA LYS A 133 19.84 9.17 6.16
C LYS A 133 19.05 10.26 6.86
N SER A 134 17.75 10.36 6.57
CA SER A 134 16.88 11.32 7.21
C SER A 134 16.80 11.10 8.72
N ASN A 135 16.66 9.85 9.15
CA ASN A 135 16.60 9.51 10.57
C ASN A 135 17.89 9.88 11.31
N LYS A 136 19.03 9.61 10.66
CA LYS A 136 20.34 9.93 11.22
C LYS A 136 20.51 11.44 11.35
N ASP A 137 20.17 12.21 10.32
CA ASP A 137 20.28 13.66 10.30
C ASP A 137 19.38 14.30 11.36
N LYS A 138 18.23 13.69 11.67
CA LYS A 138 17.28 14.17 12.67
C LYS A 138 17.52 13.56 14.05
N HIS A 139 18.58 12.82 14.22
CA HIS A 139 18.94 12.15 15.48
C HIS A 139 17.82 11.23 16.00
N ARG A 140 17.10 10.55 15.09
CA ARG A 140 16.08 9.59 15.48
C ARG A 140 16.65 8.20 15.78
N ILE A 141 17.88 7.97 15.34
CA ILE A 141 18.57 6.68 15.52
C ILE A 141 20.00 6.94 15.98
#